data_4d83f87919ed99c781d6cd518650a662
#
_entry.id   4d83f87919ed99c781d6cd518650a662
#
_cell.length_a   1.000
_cell.length_b   1.000
_cell.length_c   1.000
_cell.angle_alpha   90.00
_cell.angle_beta   90.00
_cell.angle_gamma   90.00
#
_symmetry.space_group_name_H-M   'P 1'
#
loop_
_entity.id
_entity.type
_entity.pdbx_description
1 polymer ?
#
loop_
_entity_poly.entity_id
_entity_poly.type
_entity_poly.pdbx_seq_one_letter_code
_entity_poly.pdbx_strand_id
1 'polypeptide(L)'
;MISHKNILVLLIIFIVCLSGCSLKIPGLTKNDPEPEEPASGVNVIAVMPVQSPTAEERTLQMLRVKLGEELRFKGYPQVATALIDSRLSALVEGKETEGKNTATPSQVQELFGADGAMYCSFQEETKSKHPFYTPVTVTVRCELRSAKSGEVVWSAQSQATSRSVDVVRSRLKMKSRGDLEEAMERAVVKVLETLPYGPHLRG
;
A
#
# COMPACT_ATOMS: atom_id res chain seq x y z
N MET A 1 21.12 -40.31 -54.87
CA MET A 1 22.50 -40.10 -54.34
C MET A 1 22.62 -38.66 -53.83
N ILE A 2 22.54 -38.46 -52.59
CA ILE A 2 22.73 -37.12 -51.94
C ILE A 2 24.25 -36.89 -51.87
N SER A 3 24.72 -35.85 -52.57
CA SER A 3 26.15 -35.55 -52.63
C SER A 3 26.71 -35.23 -51.25
N HIS A 4 27.86 -35.82 -50.89
CA HIS A 4 28.56 -35.57 -49.64
C HIS A 4 28.75 -34.07 -49.29
N LYS A 5 28.84 -33.22 -50.31
CA LYS A 5 28.90 -31.76 -50.19
C LYS A 5 27.63 -31.18 -49.54
N ASN A 6 26.46 -31.71 -49.90
CA ASN A 6 25.19 -31.17 -49.32
C ASN A 6 25.00 -31.59 -47.86
N ILE A 7 25.52 -32.76 -47.47
CA ILE A 7 25.49 -33.22 -46.08
C ILE A 7 26.42 -32.37 -45.23
N LEU A 8 27.59 -32.00 -45.72
CA LEU A 8 28.54 -31.16 -44.99
C LEU A 8 28.00 -29.74 -44.75
N VAL A 9 27.32 -29.17 -45.77
CA VAL A 9 26.70 -27.82 -45.63
C VAL A 9 25.57 -27.85 -44.64
N LEU A 10 24.72 -28.88 -44.60
CA LEU A 10 23.66 -29.05 -43.63
C LEU A 10 24.20 -29.18 -42.17
N LEU A 11 25.31 -29.89 -42.03
CA LEU A 11 25.97 -30.10 -40.73
C LEU A 11 26.59 -28.81 -40.17
N ILE A 12 27.15 -27.96 -41.04
CA ILE A 12 27.70 -26.65 -40.68
C ILE A 12 26.58 -25.69 -40.29
N ILE A 13 25.45 -25.69 -41.00
CA ILE A 13 24.28 -24.85 -40.65
C ILE A 13 23.71 -25.27 -39.29
N PHE A 14 23.68 -26.57 -39.00
CA PHE A 14 23.18 -27.08 -37.74
C PHE A 14 24.09 -26.71 -36.56
N ILE A 15 25.41 -26.67 -36.75
CA ILE A 15 26.38 -26.24 -35.71
C ILE A 15 26.29 -24.73 -35.45
N VAL A 16 26.02 -23.91 -36.46
CA VAL A 16 25.85 -22.47 -36.30
C VAL A 16 24.55 -22.10 -35.58
N CYS A 17 23.50 -22.91 -35.70
CA CYS A 17 22.23 -22.72 -34.96
C CYS A 17 22.33 -23.10 -33.46
N LEU A 18 23.33 -23.90 -33.06
CA LEU A 18 23.56 -24.32 -31.68
C LEU A 18 24.41 -23.32 -30.84
N SER A 19 25.09 -22.39 -31.51
CA SER A 19 25.73 -21.27 -30.83
C SER A 19 24.66 -20.24 -30.50
N GLY A 20 23.87 -20.52 -29.46
CA GLY A 20 22.90 -19.61 -28.90
C GLY A 20 23.61 -18.33 -28.46
N CYS A 21 23.67 -17.35 -29.38
CA CYS A 21 23.98 -15.97 -28.99
C CYS A 21 22.95 -15.53 -27.98
N SER A 22 23.34 -15.45 -26.72
CA SER A 22 22.66 -14.69 -25.70
C SER A 22 22.66 -13.23 -26.18
N LEU A 23 21.66 -12.85 -26.99
CA LEU A 23 21.38 -11.46 -27.29
C LEU A 23 20.95 -10.79 -25.95
N LYS A 24 21.89 -10.13 -25.30
CA LYS A 24 21.57 -9.11 -24.32
C LYS A 24 20.87 -7.98 -25.08
N ILE A 25 19.54 -7.97 -25.05
CA ILE A 25 18.74 -6.85 -25.52
C ILE A 25 18.97 -5.73 -24.49
N PRO A 26 19.67 -4.63 -24.85
CA PRO A 26 19.79 -3.48 -23.95
C PRO A 26 18.40 -2.84 -23.86
N GLY A 27 17.77 -2.91 -22.68
CA GLY A 27 16.47 -2.29 -22.42
C GLY A 27 15.41 -3.22 -21.83
N LEU A 28 15.64 -4.52 -21.69
CA LEU A 28 14.78 -5.44 -20.94
C LEU A 28 15.48 -5.90 -19.65
N THR A 29 16.11 -4.97 -18.95
CA THR A 29 16.23 -5.16 -17.51
C THR A 29 14.84 -4.89 -16.95
N LYS A 30 14.08 -5.99 -16.76
CA LYS A 30 13.11 -6.03 -15.72
C LYS A 30 13.86 -5.53 -14.50
N ASN A 31 13.60 -4.30 -14.10
CA ASN A 31 13.94 -3.86 -12.77
C ASN A 31 13.06 -4.73 -11.86
N ASP A 32 13.52 -5.94 -11.57
CA ASP A 32 13.10 -6.60 -10.36
C ASP A 32 13.51 -5.57 -9.29
N PRO A 33 12.55 -5.02 -8.53
CA PRO A 33 12.92 -4.10 -7.46
C PRO A 33 13.94 -4.88 -6.63
N GLU A 34 15.16 -4.35 -6.61
CA GLU A 34 16.19 -4.80 -5.67
C GLU A 34 15.48 -4.86 -4.33
N PRO A 35 15.55 -5.97 -3.56
CA PRO A 35 14.82 -6.05 -2.31
C PRO A 35 15.22 -4.82 -1.52
N GLU A 36 14.31 -3.83 -1.46
CA GLU A 36 14.51 -2.59 -0.73
C GLU A 36 14.97 -3.00 0.66
N GLU A 37 16.14 -2.53 1.05
CA GLU A 37 16.66 -2.80 2.39
C GLU A 37 15.53 -2.54 3.38
N PRO A 38 15.30 -3.46 4.32
CA PRO A 38 14.16 -3.40 5.23
C PRO A 38 14.10 -2.00 5.79
N ALA A 39 12.88 -1.42 5.93
CA ALA A 39 12.68 -0.10 6.54
C ALA A 39 13.51 -0.04 7.83
N SER A 40 14.77 0.34 7.65
CA SER A 40 15.85 0.01 8.57
C SER A 40 15.64 0.81 9.85
N GLY A 41 15.33 0.10 10.93
CA GLY A 41 15.21 0.66 12.27
C GLY A 41 13.81 0.95 12.75
N VAL A 42 12.74 0.63 12.00
CA VAL A 42 11.37 0.75 12.49
C VAL A 42 10.88 -0.60 12.98
N ASN A 43 10.63 -0.70 14.28
CA ASN A 43 10.12 -1.92 14.92
C ASN A 43 8.68 -1.75 15.38
N VAL A 44 8.33 -0.60 15.97
CA VAL A 44 6.98 -0.28 16.47
C VAL A 44 6.40 0.88 15.65
N ILE A 45 5.19 0.69 15.14
CA ILE A 45 4.52 1.68 14.29
C ILE A 45 3.34 2.32 15.03
N ALA A 46 3.29 3.65 15.02
CA ALA A 46 2.10 4.41 15.38
C ALA A 46 1.29 4.73 14.10
N VAL A 47 0.09 4.17 13.98
CA VAL A 47 -0.82 4.47 12.87
C VAL A 47 -1.56 5.76 13.19
N MET A 48 -1.18 6.84 12.53
CA MET A 48 -1.76 8.16 12.72
C MET A 48 -3.21 8.24 12.18
N PRO A 49 -4.01 9.22 12.61
CA PRO A 49 -5.33 9.44 12.03
C PRO A 49 -5.24 9.60 10.51
N VAL A 50 -6.09 8.88 9.77
CA VAL A 50 -6.14 8.94 8.32
C VAL A 50 -6.75 10.26 7.87
N GLN A 51 -6.16 10.88 6.86
CA GLN A 51 -6.64 12.16 6.33
C GLN A 51 -7.48 11.97 5.06
N SER A 52 -8.58 12.69 4.95
CA SER A 52 -9.37 12.78 3.73
C SER A 52 -10.09 14.11 3.68
N PRO A 53 -10.21 14.72 2.50
CA PRO A 53 -11.00 15.95 2.34
C PRO A 53 -12.51 15.72 2.31
N THR A 54 -12.97 14.49 2.06
CA THR A 54 -14.38 14.22 1.72
C THR A 54 -15.00 13.04 2.46
N ALA A 55 -14.21 12.16 3.05
CA ALA A 55 -14.72 10.95 3.69
C ALA A 55 -15.26 11.22 5.10
N GLU A 56 -16.29 10.47 5.47
CA GLU A 56 -16.84 10.49 6.83
C GLU A 56 -15.82 9.92 7.84
N GLU A 57 -15.78 10.47 9.05
CA GLU A 57 -14.90 10.03 10.14
C GLU A 57 -14.97 8.52 10.40
N ARG A 58 -16.17 7.96 10.36
CA ARG A 58 -16.37 6.50 10.52
C ARG A 58 -15.62 5.68 9.47
N THR A 59 -15.59 6.15 8.22
CA THR A 59 -14.88 5.51 7.12
C THR A 59 -13.37 5.55 7.36
N LEU A 60 -12.86 6.69 7.84
CA LEU A 60 -11.45 6.88 8.15
C LEU A 60 -10.99 6.00 9.32
N GLN A 61 -11.83 5.88 10.36
CA GLN A 61 -11.57 4.98 11.48
C GLN A 61 -11.56 3.52 11.04
N MET A 62 -12.50 3.10 10.20
CA MET A 62 -12.54 1.75 9.63
C MET A 62 -11.28 1.44 8.82
N LEU A 63 -10.83 2.36 7.97
CA LEU A 63 -9.60 2.22 7.21
C LEU A 63 -8.38 2.11 8.15
N ARG A 64 -8.32 2.93 9.19
CA ARG A 64 -7.25 2.90 10.20
C ARG A 64 -7.17 1.56 10.92
N VAL A 65 -8.32 0.97 11.27
CA VAL A 65 -8.37 -0.38 11.86
C VAL A 65 -7.84 -1.42 10.90
N LYS A 66 -8.29 -1.41 9.63
CA LYS A 66 -7.80 -2.35 8.60
C LYS A 66 -6.30 -2.21 8.34
N LEU A 67 -5.77 -0.99 8.32
CA LEU A 67 -4.31 -0.75 8.24
C LEU A 67 -3.58 -1.38 9.43
N GLY A 68 -4.13 -1.21 10.63
CA GLY A 68 -3.57 -1.79 11.82
C GLY A 68 -3.56 -3.33 11.81
N GLU A 69 -4.63 -3.95 11.37
CA GLU A 69 -4.74 -5.39 11.23
C GLU A 69 -3.70 -5.93 10.23
N GLU A 70 -3.57 -5.31 9.06
CA GLU A 70 -2.63 -5.74 8.03
C GLU A 70 -1.17 -5.54 8.47
N LEU A 71 -0.84 -4.45 9.16
CA LEU A 71 0.49 -4.24 9.74
C LEU A 71 0.83 -5.32 10.77
N ARG A 72 -0.15 -5.77 11.56
CA ARG A 72 0.04 -6.88 12.50
C ARG A 72 0.32 -8.18 11.77
N PHE A 73 -0.39 -8.48 10.68
CA PHE A 73 -0.09 -9.63 9.82
C PHE A 73 1.32 -9.56 9.23
N LYS A 74 1.79 -8.36 8.93
CA LYS A 74 3.18 -8.14 8.49
C LYS A 74 4.22 -8.19 9.61
N GLY A 75 3.80 -8.43 10.87
CA GLY A 75 4.70 -8.60 12.01
C GLY A 75 5.17 -7.29 12.65
N TYR A 76 4.44 -6.20 12.47
CA TYR A 76 4.73 -4.94 13.17
C TYR A 76 3.89 -4.78 14.43
N PRO A 77 4.51 -4.68 15.61
CA PRO A 77 3.85 -4.18 16.80
C PRO A 77 3.32 -2.77 16.60
N GLN A 78 2.18 -2.47 17.19
CA GLN A 78 1.52 -1.19 17.04
C GLN A 78 1.17 -0.57 18.37
N VAL A 79 1.17 0.77 18.38
CA VAL A 79 0.60 1.56 19.46
C VAL A 79 -0.91 1.53 19.36
N ALA A 80 -1.60 1.37 20.49
CA ALA A 80 -3.06 1.38 20.53
C ALA A 80 -3.61 2.72 20.00
N THR A 81 -4.54 2.67 19.05
CA THR A 81 -5.13 3.85 18.42
C THR A 81 -5.79 4.80 19.44
N ALA A 82 -6.46 4.24 20.46
CA ALA A 82 -7.05 5.05 21.54
C ALA A 82 -6.02 5.86 22.33
N LEU A 83 -4.82 5.31 22.55
CA LEU A 83 -3.73 6.04 23.19
C LEU A 83 -3.22 7.18 22.29
N ILE A 84 -3.08 6.92 20.99
CA ILE A 84 -2.67 7.93 20.01
C ILE A 84 -3.68 9.07 20.02
N ASP A 85 -4.97 8.77 19.92
CA ASP A 85 -6.04 9.77 19.85
C ASP A 85 -6.13 10.60 21.12
N SER A 86 -6.04 9.98 22.30
CA SER A 86 -6.06 10.70 23.59
C SER A 86 -4.86 11.64 23.74
N ARG A 87 -3.67 11.24 23.30
CA ARG A 87 -2.47 12.07 23.37
C ARG A 87 -2.49 13.22 22.35
N LEU A 88 -3.00 12.95 21.14
CA LEU A 88 -3.17 14.00 20.12
C LEU A 88 -4.19 15.05 20.57
N SER A 89 -5.31 14.64 21.16
CA SER A 89 -6.31 15.58 21.71
C SER A 89 -5.71 16.49 22.79
N ALA A 90 -4.92 15.93 23.69
CA ALA A 90 -4.24 16.72 24.72
C ALA A 90 -3.23 17.73 24.15
N LEU A 91 -2.60 17.43 23.01
CA LEU A 91 -1.70 18.37 22.33
C LEU A 91 -2.46 19.56 21.70
N VAL A 92 -3.65 19.31 21.18
CA VAL A 92 -4.48 20.33 20.53
C VAL A 92 -5.08 21.29 21.56
N GLU A 93 -5.51 20.81 22.71
CA GLU A 93 -6.03 21.64 23.79
C GLU A 93 -4.98 22.62 24.37
N GLY A 94 -3.69 22.33 24.21
CA GLY A 94 -2.58 23.17 24.67
C GLY A 94 -2.03 24.19 23.66
N LYS A 95 -2.48 24.17 22.41
CA LYS A 95 -1.99 25.08 21.36
C LYS A 95 -3.13 25.46 20.42
N GLU A 96 -3.43 26.76 20.35
CA GLU A 96 -4.21 27.35 19.23
C GLU A 96 -3.41 27.23 17.93
N THR A 97 -3.36 26.04 17.34
CA THR A 97 -2.73 25.85 16.02
C THR A 97 -3.80 25.28 15.10
N GLU A 98 -4.28 26.13 14.21
CA GLU A 98 -5.15 25.75 13.12
C GLU A 98 -4.57 24.58 12.35
N GLY A 99 -5.31 23.48 12.33
CA GLY A 99 -5.28 22.48 11.28
C GLY A 99 -4.04 21.62 11.18
N LYS A 100 -3.92 20.64 12.05
CA LYS A 100 -3.53 19.27 11.73
C LYS A 100 -3.35 18.47 13.03
N ASN A 101 -4.25 17.55 13.31
CA ASN A 101 -4.13 16.52 14.35
C ASN A 101 -3.02 15.51 13.99
N THR A 102 -1.82 16.01 13.72
CA THR A 102 -0.72 15.18 13.23
C THR A 102 0.53 15.52 14.03
N ALA A 103 0.97 14.59 14.87
CA ALA A 103 2.24 14.74 15.57
C ALA A 103 3.40 14.73 14.59
N THR A 104 4.44 15.49 14.90
CA THR A 104 5.72 15.41 14.16
C THR A 104 6.43 14.09 14.46
N PRO A 105 7.32 13.58 13.61
CA PRO A 105 8.04 12.34 13.87
C PRO A 105 8.76 12.30 15.22
N SER A 106 9.40 13.37 15.65
CA SER A 106 10.04 13.47 16.98
C SER A 106 9.05 13.35 18.14
N GLN A 107 7.88 13.95 18.01
CA GLN A 107 6.80 13.83 19.00
C GLN A 107 6.23 12.41 19.06
N VAL A 108 6.24 11.66 17.94
CA VAL A 108 5.78 10.28 17.91
C VAL A 108 6.60 9.39 18.84
N GLN A 109 7.92 9.52 18.84
CA GLN A 109 8.78 8.75 19.72
C GLN A 109 8.56 9.13 21.20
N GLU A 110 8.47 10.43 21.50
CA GLU A 110 8.31 10.94 22.85
C GLU A 110 6.94 10.58 23.44
N LEU A 111 5.86 10.74 22.68
CA LEU A 111 4.49 10.54 23.15
C LEU A 111 4.05 9.08 23.14
N PHE A 112 4.49 8.31 22.16
CA PHE A 112 3.97 6.97 21.90
C PHE A 112 5.01 5.87 22.09
N GLY A 113 6.31 6.20 22.19
CA GLY A 113 7.39 5.22 22.22
C GLY A 113 7.52 4.41 20.93
N ALA A 114 7.02 4.93 19.80
CA ALA A 114 7.09 4.28 18.52
C ALA A 114 8.34 4.71 17.74
N ASP A 115 8.92 3.77 16.99
CA ASP A 115 10.09 4.03 16.14
C ASP A 115 9.70 4.64 14.79
N GLY A 116 8.43 4.47 14.40
CA GLY A 116 7.90 5.01 13.16
C GLY A 116 6.45 5.45 13.26
N ALA A 117 6.08 6.41 12.42
CA ALA A 117 4.72 6.89 12.25
C ALA A 117 4.23 6.62 10.84
N MET A 118 3.07 5.99 10.73
CA MET A 118 2.40 5.78 9.45
C MET A 118 1.34 6.84 9.24
N TYR A 119 1.52 7.63 8.20
CA TYR A 119 0.61 8.68 7.76
C TYR A 119 -0.08 8.21 6.49
N CYS A 120 -1.42 8.13 6.50
CA CYS A 120 -2.18 7.71 5.35
C CYS A 120 -3.21 8.77 4.94
N SER A 121 -3.45 8.88 3.64
CA SER A 121 -4.54 9.65 3.07
C SER A 121 -5.49 8.73 2.29
N PHE A 122 -6.75 9.11 2.28
CA PHE A 122 -7.83 8.34 1.67
C PHE A 122 -8.65 9.22 0.75
N GLN A 123 -8.97 8.70 -0.43
CA GLN A 123 -9.88 9.32 -1.39
C GLN A 123 -10.88 8.27 -1.89
N GLU A 124 -12.15 8.63 -1.87
CA GLU A 124 -13.22 7.84 -2.43
C GLU A 124 -13.77 8.54 -3.68
N GLU A 125 -13.90 7.78 -4.77
CA GLU A 125 -14.58 8.20 -5.97
C GLU A 125 -15.75 7.26 -6.25
N THR A 126 -16.97 7.77 -6.13
CA THR A 126 -18.18 7.06 -6.55
C THR A 126 -18.69 7.65 -7.86
N LYS A 127 -18.45 6.94 -8.96
CA LYS A 127 -18.93 7.37 -10.28
C LYS A 127 -20.28 6.74 -10.58
N SER A 128 -21.37 7.40 -10.19
CA SER A 128 -22.73 6.99 -10.53
C SER A 128 -23.12 7.50 -11.90
N LYS A 129 -22.79 6.77 -12.97
CA LYS A 129 -23.24 7.10 -14.33
C LYS A 129 -24.15 6.03 -14.94
N HIS A 130 -24.36 4.90 -14.26
CA HIS A 130 -25.12 3.80 -14.80
C HIS A 130 -26.32 3.45 -13.92
N PRO A 131 -27.49 3.21 -14.51
CA PRO A 131 -28.71 2.94 -13.74
C PRO A 131 -28.66 1.62 -12.97
N PHE A 132 -27.78 0.69 -13.36
CA PHE A 132 -27.76 -0.69 -12.85
C PHE A 132 -26.49 -1.07 -12.09
N TYR A 133 -25.46 -0.20 -12.08
CA TYR A 133 -24.25 -0.44 -11.30
C TYR A 133 -23.61 0.86 -10.82
N THR A 134 -22.99 0.81 -9.67
CA THR A 134 -22.27 1.93 -9.09
C THR A 134 -20.88 1.43 -8.70
N PRO A 135 -19.82 1.77 -9.45
CA PRO A 135 -18.47 1.45 -9.05
C PRO A 135 -18.03 2.38 -7.91
N VAL A 136 -17.45 1.80 -6.88
CA VAL A 136 -16.76 2.52 -5.81
C VAL A 136 -15.28 2.31 -6.01
N THR A 137 -14.55 3.40 -6.22
CA THR A 137 -13.11 3.38 -6.36
C THR A 137 -12.50 4.09 -5.15
N VAL A 138 -11.56 3.45 -4.50
CA VAL A 138 -10.81 4.02 -3.38
C VAL A 138 -9.34 4.11 -3.74
N THR A 139 -8.71 5.20 -3.31
CA THR A 139 -7.27 5.40 -3.40
C THR A 139 -6.73 5.60 -1.98
N VAL A 140 -5.76 4.77 -1.61
CA VAL A 140 -5.04 4.84 -0.33
C VAL A 140 -3.59 5.15 -0.63
N ARG A 141 -3.05 6.18 0.00
CA ARG A 141 -1.64 6.51 -0.03
C ARG A 141 -1.11 6.53 1.39
N CYS A 142 -0.02 5.82 1.64
CA CYS A 142 0.62 5.74 2.95
C CYS A 142 2.11 6.06 2.85
N GLU A 143 2.62 6.71 3.91
CA GLU A 143 4.04 6.99 4.12
C GLU A 143 4.41 6.54 5.53
N LEU A 144 5.47 5.75 5.65
CA LEU A 144 6.10 5.42 6.93
C LEU A 144 7.30 6.34 7.13
N ARG A 145 7.30 7.08 8.22
CA ARG A 145 8.39 7.97 8.59
C ARG A 145 9.07 7.48 9.85
N SER A 146 10.39 7.51 9.85
CA SER A 146 11.18 7.24 11.05
C SER A 146 10.90 8.31 12.10
N ALA A 147 10.58 7.90 13.33
CA ALA A 147 10.41 8.84 14.44
C ALA A 147 11.74 9.48 14.85
N LYS A 148 12.86 8.80 14.60
CA LYS A 148 14.20 9.27 14.95
C LYS A 148 14.74 10.32 13.98
N SER A 149 14.66 10.09 12.66
CA SER A 149 15.21 11.00 11.65
C SER A 149 14.17 11.91 11.00
N GLY A 150 12.90 11.56 11.07
CA GLY A 150 11.83 12.25 10.35
C GLY A 150 11.75 11.91 8.86
N GLU A 151 12.68 11.10 8.36
CA GLU A 151 12.75 10.72 6.95
C GLU A 151 11.66 9.71 6.59
N VAL A 152 11.23 9.75 5.33
CA VAL A 152 10.33 8.76 4.77
C VAL A 152 11.14 7.51 4.46
N VAL A 153 10.90 6.44 5.22
CA VAL A 153 11.57 5.15 5.05
C VAL A 153 10.83 4.20 4.12
N TRP A 154 9.56 4.48 3.87
CA TRP A 154 8.74 3.77 2.91
C TRP A 154 7.53 4.61 2.52
N SER A 155 7.10 4.50 1.27
CA SER A 155 5.86 5.10 0.78
C SER A 155 5.26 4.26 -0.33
N ALA A 156 3.93 4.15 -0.35
CA ALA A 156 3.21 3.49 -1.43
C ALA A 156 1.82 4.09 -1.62
N GLN A 157 1.28 3.86 -2.79
CA GLN A 157 -0.08 4.21 -3.16
C GLN A 157 -0.75 3.04 -3.86
N SER A 158 -2.00 2.80 -3.53
CA SER A 158 -2.81 1.80 -4.21
C SER A 158 -4.18 2.35 -4.57
N GLN A 159 -4.78 1.74 -5.57
CA GLN A 159 -6.15 1.99 -5.97
C GLN A 159 -6.87 0.65 -6.11
N ALA A 160 -8.09 0.58 -5.60
CA ALA A 160 -8.96 -0.58 -5.77
C ALA A 160 -10.38 -0.12 -6.11
N THR A 161 -11.06 -0.92 -6.91
CA THR A 161 -12.44 -0.68 -7.31
C THR A 161 -13.28 -1.91 -7.00
N SER A 162 -14.39 -1.71 -6.30
CA SER A 162 -15.45 -2.70 -6.20
C SER A 162 -16.70 -2.20 -6.92
N ARG A 163 -17.53 -3.12 -7.39
CA ARG A 163 -18.73 -2.78 -8.13
C ARG A 163 -19.83 -3.82 -7.88
N SER A 164 -20.98 -3.35 -7.44
CA SER A 164 -22.19 -4.14 -7.37
C SER A 164 -23.10 -3.84 -8.54
N VAL A 165 -23.82 -4.87 -8.98
CA VAL A 165 -24.87 -4.77 -9.99
C VAL A 165 -26.20 -5.11 -9.33
N ASP A 166 -27.20 -4.27 -9.51
CA ASP A 166 -28.58 -4.55 -9.10
C ASP A 166 -29.57 -3.77 -9.97
N VAL A 167 -30.71 -4.39 -10.26
CA VAL A 167 -31.80 -3.76 -11.00
C VAL A 167 -32.68 -2.89 -10.10
N VAL A 168 -32.56 -3.01 -8.77
CA VAL A 168 -33.31 -2.24 -7.79
C VAL A 168 -32.40 -1.20 -7.13
N ARG A 169 -32.66 0.08 -7.36
CA ARG A 169 -31.84 1.20 -6.84
C ARG A 169 -31.65 1.19 -5.32
N SER A 170 -32.67 0.81 -4.55
CA SER A 170 -32.56 0.75 -3.10
C SER A 170 -31.58 -0.35 -2.64
N ARG A 171 -31.55 -1.48 -3.31
CA ARG A 171 -30.60 -2.56 -3.07
C ARG A 171 -29.19 -2.17 -3.48
N LEU A 172 -29.06 -1.49 -4.61
CA LEU A 172 -27.77 -0.99 -5.08
C LEU A 172 -27.12 -0.04 -4.06
N LYS A 173 -27.92 0.86 -3.44
CA LYS A 173 -27.44 1.76 -2.38
C LYS A 173 -26.98 1.01 -1.11
N MET A 174 -27.62 -0.07 -0.75
CA MET A 174 -27.16 -0.91 0.37
C MET A 174 -25.87 -1.67 0.03
N LYS A 175 -25.78 -2.20 -1.17
CA LYS A 175 -24.58 -2.91 -1.65
C LYS A 175 -23.37 -1.99 -1.77
N SER A 176 -23.55 -0.72 -2.12
CA SER A 176 -22.44 0.23 -2.27
C SER A 176 -21.61 0.43 -0.98
N ARG A 177 -22.20 0.21 0.21
CA ARG A 177 -21.46 0.23 1.48
C ARG A 177 -20.53 -0.99 1.61
N GLY A 178 -21.01 -2.17 1.22
CA GLY A 178 -20.16 -3.38 1.16
C GLY A 178 -19.07 -3.25 0.11
N ASP A 179 -19.37 -2.62 -1.03
CA ASP A 179 -18.39 -2.35 -2.07
C ASP A 179 -17.29 -1.41 -1.60
N LEU A 180 -17.63 -0.40 -0.79
CA LEU A 180 -16.65 0.50 -0.19
C LEU A 180 -15.71 -0.25 0.76
N GLU A 181 -16.26 -1.10 1.61
CA GLU A 181 -15.48 -1.89 2.56
C GLU A 181 -14.56 -2.88 1.85
N GLU A 182 -15.05 -3.57 0.83
CA GLU A 182 -14.27 -4.49 0.00
C GLU A 182 -13.17 -3.77 -0.79
N ALA A 183 -13.48 -2.60 -1.35
CA ALA A 183 -12.49 -1.80 -2.06
C ALA A 183 -11.41 -1.28 -1.11
N MET A 184 -11.78 -0.85 0.11
CA MET A 184 -10.81 -0.45 1.14
C MET A 184 -9.89 -1.59 1.54
N GLU A 185 -10.43 -2.78 1.80
CA GLU A 185 -9.63 -3.94 2.18
C GLU A 185 -8.61 -4.30 1.10
N ARG A 186 -9.05 -4.38 -0.15
CA ARG A 186 -8.13 -4.62 -1.28
C ARG A 186 -7.07 -3.53 -1.43
N ALA A 187 -7.46 -2.26 -1.21
CA ALA A 187 -6.51 -1.15 -1.29
C ALA A 187 -5.47 -1.22 -0.17
N VAL A 188 -5.88 -1.57 1.06
CA VAL A 188 -4.97 -1.71 2.21
C VAL A 188 -3.98 -2.85 2.00
N VAL A 189 -4.45 -4.04 1.62
CA VAL A 189 -3.57 -5.17 1.32
C VAL A 189 -2.55 -4.78 0.24
N LYS A 190 -3.03 -4.16 -0.84
CA LYS A 190 -2.18 -3.79 -1.97
C LYS A 190 -1.20 -2.66 -1.64
N VAL A 191 -1.60 -1.65 -0.86
CA VAL A 191 -0.67 -0.56 -0.49
C VAL A 191 0.44 -1.06 0.41
N LEU A 192 0.15 -1.99 1.33
CA LEU A 192 1.13 -2.55 2.23
C LEU A 192 1.91 -3.73 1.64
N GLU A 193 1.60 -4.18 0.42
CA GLU A 193 2.28 -5.31 -0.22
C GLU A 193 3.80 -5.10 -0.31
N THR A 194 4.22 -3.90 -0.67
CA THR A 194 5.64 -3.53 -0.80
C THR A 194 6.34 -3.20 0.52
N LEU A 195 5.59 -3.07 1.63
CA LEU A 195 6.19 -2.86 2.93
C LEU A 195 6.92 -4.15 3.36
N PRO A 196 8.21 -4.09 3.71
CA PRO A 196 8.94 -5.26 4.21
C PRO A 196 8.28 -5.87 5.45
N TYR A 197 8.54 -7.12 5.74
CA TYR A 197 8.04 -7.75 6.96
C TYR A 197 8.64 -7.11 8.21
N GLY A 198 7.84 -7.00 9.24
CA GLY A 198 8.21 -6.44 10.54
C GLY A 198 9.07 -7.36 11.39
N PRO A 199 9.53 -6.89 12.56
CA PRO A 199 10.48 -7.60 13.40
C PRO A 199 9.99 -8.96 13.90
N HIS A 200 8.67 -9.16 14.08
CA HIS A 200 8.13 -10.43 14.54
C HIS A 200 8.12 -11.54 13.48
N LEU A 201 8.33 -11.22 12.21
CA LEU A 201 8.40 -12.18 11.11
C LEU A 201 9.78 -12.25 10.46
N ARG A 202 10.73 -11.46 10.94
CA ARG A 202 12.14 -11.55 10.57
C ARG A 202 12.78 -12.56 11.52
N GLY A 203 12.89 -13.81 11.07
CA GLY A 203 13.61 -14.87 11.79
C GLY A 203 15.11 -14.82 11.56
#